data_3d10a4286e060a7bfdc8be2508128058
#
_entry.id   3d10a4286e060a7bfdc8be2508128058
#
_cell.length_a   1.000
_cell.length_b   1.000
_cell.length_c   1.000
_cell.angle_alpha   90.00
_cell.angle_beta   90.00
_cell.angle_gamma   90.00
#
_symmetry.space_group_name_H-M   'P 1'
#
loop_
_entity.id
_entity.type
_entity.pdbx_description
1 polymer ?
#
loop_
_entity_poly.entity_id
_entity_poly.type
_entity_poly.pdbx_seq_one_letter_code
_entity_poly.pdbx_strand_id
1 'polypeptide(L)'
;MSIEYYEVDDVDRVIKIVKEVLERFEFIEIAVLFGSILRRNFIRDIDVGLVVDREISFKEFNEVASTLEQTLNIPVDLVILNDAPPLIRFKALVEGIKIIVRDRKKLFYIISVSFMELKDMKEKLRILGIEETHT
;
A
#
# COMPACT_ATOMS: atom_id res chain seq x y z
N MET A 1 8.51 -18.12 18.96
CA MET A 1 7.40 -17.21 18.61
C MET A 1 6.58 -17.83 17.48
N SER A 2 5.32 -18.08 17.71
CA SER A 2 4.46 -18.67 16.69
C SER A 2 3.99 -17.59 15.70
N ILE A 3 3.93 -17.96 14.42
CA ILE A 3 3.41 -17.10 13.38
C ILE A 3 1.95 -17.46 13.17
N GLU A 4 1.08 -16.49 13.34
CA GLU A 4 -0.34 -16.71 13.10
C GLU A 4 -0.70 -16.34 11.69
N TYR A 5 -1.56 -17.16 11.08
CA TYR A 5 -2.16 -16.88 9.77
C TYR A 5 -3.65 -16.70 9.93
N TYR A 6 -4.19 -15.80 9.14
CA TYR A 6 -5.60 -15.45 9.15
C TYR A 6 -6.23 -15.85 7.82
N GLU A 7 -7.36 -16.53 7.88
CA GLU A 7 -8.09 -16.90 6.68
C GLU A 7 -8.95 -15.72 6.22
N VAL A 8 -8.87 -15.39 4.95
CA VAL A 8 -9.70 -14.36 4.33
C VAL A 8 -10.56 -15.03 3.27
N ASP A 9 -11.80 -15.31 3.62
CA ASP A 9 -12.76 -15.96 2.72
C ASP A 9 -13.44 -14.97 1.78
N ASP A 10 -13.58 -13.72 2.23
CA ASP A 10 -14.33 -12.71 1.53
C ASP A 10 -13.52 -11.41 1.46
N VAL A 11 -12.78 -11.26 0.36
CA VAL A 11 -11.98 -10.07 0.10
C VAL A 11 -12.87 -8.83 -0.06
N ASP A 12 -14.06 -8.98 -0.64
CA ASP A 12 -14.98 -7.86 -0.82
C ASP A 12 -15.42 -7.26 0.52
N ARG A 13 -15.59 -8.12 1.52
CA ARG A 13 -15.90 -7.66 2.88
C ARG A 13 -14.74 -6.85 3.46
N VAL A 14 -13.52 -7.32 3.28
CA VAL A 14 -12.32 -6.60 3.73
C VAL A 14 -12.24 -5.24 3.06
N ILE A 15 -12.43 -5.19 1.75
CA ILE A 15 -12.43 -3.94 0.97
C ILE A 15 -13.45 -2.96 1.53
N LYS A 16 -14.66 -3.43 1.79
CA LYS A 16 -15.74 -2.59 2.32
C LYS A 16 -15.39 -2.02 3.69
N ILE A 17 -14.88 -2.86 4.59
CA ILE A 17 -14.48 -2.43 5.93
C ILE A 17 -13.35 -1.41 5.87
N VAL A 18 -12.31 -1.69 5.10
CA VAL A 18 -11.17 -0.80 4.93
C VAL A 18 -11.64 0.55 4.41
N LYS A 19 -12.49 0.55 3.40
CA LYS A 19 -13.03 1.77 2.83
C LYS A 19 -13.82 2.59 3.87
N GLU A 20 -14.71 1.96 4.60
CA GLU A 20 -15.52 2.63 5.62
C GLU A 20 -14.66 3.27 6.71
N VAL A 21 -13.61 2.58 7.14
CA VAL A 21 -12.69 3.11 8.15
C VAL A 21 -11.90 4.28 7.59
N LEU A 22 -11.30 4.11 6.42
CA LEU A 22 -10.38 5.10 5.86
C LEU A 22 -11.09 6.36 5.39
N GLU A 23 -12.34 6.28 5.00
CA GLU A 23 -13.13 7.47 4.60
C GLU A 23 -13.27 8.50 5.71
N ARG A 24 -13.10 8.10 6.97
CA ARG A 24 -13.18 8.99 8.13
C ARG A 24 -11.98 9.93 8.24
N PHE A 25 -10.89 9.64 7.53
CA PHE A 25 -9.64 10.40 7.63
C PHE A 25 -9.46 11.26 6.38
N GLU A 26 -9.65 12.57 6.54
CA GLU A 26 -9.65 13.52 5.42
C GLU A 26 -8.30 13.67 4.73
N PHE A 27 -7.20 13.41 5.44
CA PHE A 27 -5.86 13.53 4.88
C PHE A 27 -5.50 12.42 3.88
N ILE A 28 -6.31 11.37 3.78
CA ILE A 28 -6.07 10.26 2.85
C ILE A 28 -6.62 10.65 1.48
N GLU A 29 -5.73 10.74 0.49
CA GLU A 29 -6.13 10.99 -0.89
C GLU A 29 -6.30 9.72 -1.70
N ILE A 30 -5.45 8.74 -1.46
CA ILE A 30 -5.48 7.45 -2.15
C ILE A 30 -5.21 6.37 -1.12
N ALA A 31 -5.99 5.29 -1.19
CA ALA A 31 -5.76 4.10 -0.38
C ALA A 31 -5.84 2.87 -1.25
N VAL A 32 -4.89 1.97 -1.06
CA VAL A 32 -4.82 0.70 -1.81
C VAL A 32 -4.61 -0.47 -0.86
N LEU A 33 -5.18 -1.60 -1.24
CA LEU A 33 -4.98 -2.87 -0.59
C LEU A 33 -4.03 -3.67 -1.46
N PHE A 34 -2.90 -4.12 -0.92
CA PHE A 34 -1.89 -4.78 -1.73
C PHE A 34 -1.24 -5.95 -0.98
N GLY A 35 -0.21 -6.56 -1.56
CA GLY A 35 0.52 -7.63 -0.94
C GLY A 35 -0.16 -8.99 -1.04
N SER A 36 0.03 -9.83 -0.03
CA SER A 36 -0.35 -11.24 -0.07
C SER A 36 -1.86 -11.47 -0.20
N ILE A 37 -2.69 -10.54 0.27
CA ILE A 37 -4.14 -10.67 0.17
C ILE A 37 -4.62 -10.75 -1.28
N LEU A 38 -3.84 -10.22 -2.23
CA LEU A 38 -4.18 -10.28 -3.66
C LEU A 38 -4.04 -11.69 -4.23
N ARG A 39 -3.31 -12.59 -3.55
CA ARG A 39 -2.90 -13.88 -4.10
C ARG A 39 -3.24 -15.08 -3.21
N ARG A 40 -3.50 -14.86 -1.92
CA ARG A 40 -3.63 -15.94 -0.95
C ARG A 40 -4.85 -15.77 -0.07
N ASN A 41 -5.42 -16.89 0.36
CA ASN A 41 -6.51 -16.90 1.32
C ASN A 41 -6.01 -16.86 2.77
N PHE A 42 -4.78 -17.30 3.00
CA PHE A 42 -4.16 -17.27 4.33
C PHE A 42 -3.06 -16.22 4.34
N ILE A 43 -3.19 -15.24 5.21
CA ILE A 43 -2.27 -14.10 5.28
C ILE A 43 -1.85 -13.85 6.72
N ARG A 44 -0.68 -13.25 6.90
CA ARG A 44 -0.18 -12.86 8.22
C ARG A 44 -0.66 -11.48 8.62
N ASP A 45 -0.78 -10.60 7.66
CA ASP A 45 -1.23 -9.23 7.84
C ASP A 45 -1.91 -8.74 6.57
N ILE A 46 -2.59 -7.62 6.68
CA ILE A 46 -3.19 -6.93 5.54
C ILE A 46 -2.33 -5.70 5.24
N ASP A 47 -1.83 -5.61 4.02
CA ASP A 47 -1.01 -4.48 3.58
C ASP A 47 -1.90 -3.38 3.02
N VAL A 48 -1.85 -2.22 3.65
CA VAL A 48 -2.62 -1.03 3.24
C VAL A 48 -1.66 0.10 2.94
N GLY A 49 -1.73 0.62 1.72
CA GLY A 49 -0.91 1.75 1.29
C GLY A 49 -1.74 3.02 1.23
N LEU A 50 -1.20 4.10 1.74
CA LEU A 50 -1.86 5.41 1.74
C LEU A 50 -1.02 6.46 1.04
N VAL A 51 -1.67 7.26 0.22
CA VAL A 51 -1.12 8.55 -0.22
C VAL A 51 -1.88 9.62 0.55
N VAL A 52 -1.13 10.44 1.27
CA VAL A 52 -1.69 11.47 2.14
C VAL A 52 -1.39 12.86 1.57
N ASP A 53 -2.27 13.82 1.87
CA ASP A 53 -2.15 15.19 1.33
C ASP A 53 -1.17 16.08 2.10
N ARG A 54 -0.72 15.61 3.25
CA ARG A 54 0.23 16.30 4.12
C ARG A 54 0.99 15.27 4.96
N GLU A 55 2.05 15.71 5.59
CA GLU A 55 2.73 14.87 6.57
C GLU A 55 1.79 14.63 7.76
N ILE A 56 1.67 13.37 8.18
CA ILE A 56 0.82 13.01 9.31
C ILE A 56 1.68 12.67 10.52
N SER A 57 1.12 12.89 11.70
CA SER A 57 1.80 12.61 12.96
C SER A 57 1.82 11.09 13.25
N PHE A 58 2.72 10.69 14.14
CA PHE A 58 2.75 9.31 14.63
C PHE A 58 1.42 8.91 15.27
N LYS A 59 0.79 9.84 15.98
CA LYS A 59 -0.53 9.61 16.58
C LYS A 59 -1.58 9.34 15.53
N GLU A 60 -1.62 10.14 14.46
CA GLU A 60 -2.55 9.94 13.35
C GLU A 60 -2.32 8.61 12.66
N PHE A 61 -1.06 8.27 12.41
CA PHE A 61 -0.69 6.99 11.82
C PHE A 61 -1.20 5.81 12.67
N ASN A 62 -0.93 5.85 13.97
CA ASN A 62 -1.38 4.80 14.88
C ASN A 62 -2.89 4.71 14.99
N GLU A 63 -3.57 5.82 14.92
CA GLU A 63 -5.04 5.86 14.97
C GLU A 63 -5.65 5.13 13.77
N VAL A 64 -5.11 5.37 12.58
CA VAL A 64 -5.56 4.66 11.37
C VAL A 64 -5.29 3.17 11.50
N ALA A 65 -4.06 2.80 11.83
CA ALA A 65 -3.66 1.39 11.93
C ALA A 65 -4.48 0.65 12.99
N SER A 66 -4.62 1.24 14.18
CA SER A 66 -5.38 0.63 15.28
C SER A 66 -6.86 0.44 14.94
N THR A 67 -7.46 1.43 14.29
CA THR A 67 -8.87 1.35 13.92
C THR A 67 -9.08 0.23 12.90
N LEU A 68 -8.19 0.11 11.93
CA LEU A 68 -8.26 -0.98 10.96
C LEU A 68 -8.11 -2.34 11.64
N GLU A 69 -7.10 -2.49 12.49
CA GLU A 69 -6.85 -3.77 13.18
C GLU A 69 -7.99 -4.19 14.07
N GLN A 70 -8.56 -3.25 14.82
CA GLN A 70 -9.68 -3.51 15.70
C GLN A 70 -10.93 -3.93 14.94
N THR A 71 -11.15 -3.33 13.78
CA THR A 71 -12.33 -3.63 12.96
C THR A 71 -12.17 -4.93 12.20
N LEU A 72 -10.97 -5.23 11.71
CA LEU A 72 -10.70 -6.42 10.91
C LEU A 72 -10.31 -7.64 11.75
N ASN A 73 -9.81 -7.44 12.96
CA ASN A 73 -9.23 -8.49 13.81
C ASN A 73 -8.06 -9.22 13.13
N ILE A 74 -7.36 -8.54 12.27
CA ILE A 74 -6.18 -9.02 11.56
C ILE A 74 -5.12 -7.92 11.65
N PRO A 75 -3.85 -8.25 11.89
CA PRO A 75 -2.80 -7.24 11.88
C PRO A 75 -2.75 -6.50 10.55
N VAL A 76 -2.49 -5.21 10.62
CA VAL A 76 -2.42 -4.35 9.43
C VAL A 76 -1.01 -3.76 9.34
N ASP A 77 -0.41 -3.91 8.17
CA ASP A 77 0.83 -3.25 7.82
C ASP A 77 0.48 -1.99 7.01
N LEU A 78 0.57 -0.85 7.65
CA LEU A 78 0.19 0.43 7.07
C LEU A 78 1.43 1.14 6.54
N VAL A 79 1.43 1.46 5.26
CA VAL A 79 2.56 2.09 4.58
C VAL A 79 2.13 3.44 4.01
N ILE A 80 2.89 4.49 4.35
CA ILE A 80 2.70 5.80 3.73
C ILE A 80 3.50 5.81 2.43
N LEU A 81 2.79 5.75 1.32
CA LEU A 81 3.40 5.60 -0.01
C LEU A 81 4.13 6.86 -0.48
N ASN A 82 3.80 8.03 0.08
CA ASN A 82 4.47 9.29 -0.26
C ASN A 82 5.99 9.16 -0.15
N ASP A 83 6.47 8.47 0.89
CA ASP A 83 7.90 8.35 1.21
C ASP A 83 8.43 6.94 0.97
N ALA A 84 7.62 6.04 0.43
CA ALA A 84 8.03 4.67 0.19
C ALA A 84 9.02 4.57 -0.98
N PRO A 85 9.89 3.55 -0.98
CA PRO A 85 10.75 3.29 -2.15
C PRO A 85 9.95 3.16 -3.43
N PRO A 86 10.51 3.58 -4.57
CA PRO A 86 9.77 3.59 -5.85
C PRO A 86 9.15 2.24 -6.23
N LEU A 87 9.82 1.14 -5.95
CA LEU A 87 9.31 -0.19 -6.31
C LEU A 87 8.04 -0.54 -5.52
N ILE A 88 8.06 -0.31 -4.21
CA ILE A 88 6.89 -0.56 -3.36
C ILE A 88 5.74 0.36 -3.77
N ARG A 89 6.04 1.63 -3.96
CA ARG A 89 5.06 2.63 -4.37
C ARG A 89 4.41 2.28 -5.70
N PHE A 90 5.23 1.92 -6.69
CA PHE A 90 4.75 1.54 -8.01
C PHE A 90 3.87 0.27 -7.95
N LYS A 91 4.38 -0.78 -7.32
CA LYS A 91 3.63 -2.04 -7.20
C LYS A 91 2.32 -1.86 -6.46
N ALA A 92 2.34 -1.17 -5.34
CA ALA A 92 1.12 -0.95 -4.56
C ALA A 92 0.06 -0.21 -5.37
N LEU A 93 0.47 0.84 -6.09
CA LEU A 93 -0.48 1.67 -6.84
C LEU A 93 -0.94 1.04 -8.14
N VAL A 94 -0.12 0.22 -8.78
CA VAL A 94 -0.48 -0.42 -10.06
C VAL A 94 -1.20 -1.74 -9.84
N GLU A 95 -0.65 -2.61 -8.99
CA GLU A 95 -1.20 -3.94 -8.76
C GLU A 95 -2.29 -3.97 -7.69
N GLY A 96 -2.25 -3.02 -6.75
CA GLY A 96 -3.16 -2.99 -5.62
C GLY A 96 -4.60 -2.69 -5.99
N ILE A 97 -5.50 -3.12 -5.11
CA ILE A 97 -6.92 -2.78 -5.23
C ILE A 97 -7.11 -1.36 -4.73
N LYS A 98 -7.61 -0.47 -5.59
CA LYS A 98 -7.87 0.93 -5.22
C LYS A 98 -9.11 1.00 -4.35
N ILE A 99 -8.91 1.34 -3.08
CA ILE A 99 -9.99 1.49 -2.11
C ILE A 99 -10.58 2.89 -2.17
N ILE A 100 -9.70 3.90 -2.15
CA ILE A 100 -10.07 5.32 -2.22
C ILE A 100 -9.17 5.99 -3.25
N VAL A 101 -9.78 6.75 -4.14
CA VAL A 101 -9.04 7.63 -5.07
C VAL A 101 -9.80 8.95 -5.10
N ARG A 102 -9.38 9.91 -4.30
CA ARG A 102 -9.99 11.24 -4.24
C ARG A 102 -9.45 12.17 -5.32
N ASP A 103 -8.25 11.89 -5.80
CA ASP A 103 -7.60 12.67 -6.87
C ASP A 103 -6.97 11.72 -7.89
N ARG A 104 -7.64 11.55 -9.02
CA ARG A 104 -7.17 10.64 -10.08
C ARG A 104 -5.92 11.15 -10.76
N LYS A 105 -5.79 12.47 -10.92
CA LYS A 105 -4.60 13.07 -11.53
C LYS A 105 -3.38 12.81 -10.68
N LYS A 106 -3.52 12.91 -9.37
CA LYS A 106 -2.43 12.62 -8.43
C LYS A 106 -2.02 11.16 -8.51
N LEU A 107 -2.98 10.25 -8.61
CA LEU A 107 -2.69 8.82 -8.77
C LEU A 107 -1.82 8.58 -10.00
N PHE A 108 -2.22 9.10 -11.17
CA PHE A 108 -1.45 8.95 -12.40
C PHE A 108 -0.08 9.60 -12.31
N TYR A 109 0.00 10.77 -11.69
CA TYR A 109 1.26 11.47 -11.50
C TYR A 109 2.23 10.63 -10.67
N ILE A 110 1.79 10.12 -9.54
CA ILE A 110 2.64 9.33 -8.64
C ILE A 110 3.08 8.03 -9.31
N ILE A 111 2.20 7.35 -10.03
CA ILE A 111 2.55 6.15 -10.79
C ILE A 111 3.62 6.47 -11.82
N SER A 112 3.46 7.56 -12.57
CA SER A 112 4.41 7.98 -13.60
C SER A 112 5.78 8.31 -13.02
N VAL A 113 5.82 9.09 -11.94
CA VAL A 113 7.05 9.44 -11.25
C VAL A 113 7.75 8.19 -10.71
N SER A 114 6.99 7.29 -10.11
CA SER A 114 7.53 6.04 -9.56
C SER A 114 8.15 5.18 -10.66
N PHE A 115 7.48 5.08 -11.79
CA PHE A 115 7.99 4.35 -12.96
C PHE A 115 9.31 4.95 -13.47
N MET A 116 9.36 6.28 -13.59
CA MET A 116 10.55 6.97 -14.03
C MET A 116 11.74 6.78 -13.08
N GLU A 117 11.47 6.85 -11.78
CA GLU A 117 12.50 6.59 -10.77
C GLU A 117 13.04 5.17 -10.85
N LEU A 118 12.17 4.18 -11.07
CA LEU A 118 12.59 2.79 -11.26
C LEU A 118 13.45 2.62 -12.51
N LYS A 119 13.06 3.27 -13.60
CA LYS A 119 13.81 3.24 -14.85
C LYS A 119 15.20 3.85 -14.66
N ASP A 120 15.30 4.96 -13.96
CA ASP A 120 16.58 5.61 -13.65
C ASP A 120 17.47 4.72 -12.79
N MET A 121 16.91 4.07 -11.79
CA MET A 121 17.65 3.13 -10.94
C MET A 121 18.22 1.97 -11.74
N LYS A 122 17.42 1.41 -12.64
CA LYS A 122 17.85 0.32 -13.53
C LYS A 122 19.01 0.76 -14.42
N GLU A 123 18.92 1.94 -14.99
CA GLU A 123 19.96 2.50 -15.85
C GLU A 123 21.27 2.73 -15.07
N LYS A 124 21.18 3.27 -13.87
CA LYS A 124 22.35 3.47 -13.01
C LYS A 124 23.03 2.15 -12.64
N LEU A 125 22.25 1.14 -12.31
CA LEU A 125 22.79 -0.19 -12.01
C LEU A 125 23.49 -0.79 -13.23
N ARG A 126 22.93 -0.61 -14.41
CA ARG A 126 23.53 -1.07 -15.67
C ARG A 126 24.87 -0.38 -15.92
N ILE A 127 24.93 0.94 -15.74
CA ILE A 127 26.17 1.73 -15.94
C ILE A 127 27.25 1.28 -14.95
N LEU A 128 26.88 0.95 -13.72
CA LEU A 128 27.82 0.48 -12.69
C LEU A 128 28.22 -0.98 -12.86
N GLY A 129 27.68 -1.67 -13.86
CA GLY A 129 27.97 -3.08 -14.09
C GLY A 129 27.24 -4.03 -13.16
N ILE A 130 26.21 -3.54 -12.46
CA ILE A 130 25.36 -4.35 -11.59
C ILE A 130 24.08 -4.63 -12.36
N GLU A 131 24.07 -5.72 -13.14
CA GLU A 131 22.91 -6.09 -13.93
C GLU A 131 22.08 -7.13 -13.22
N GLU A 132 20.76 -7.03 -13.39
CA GLU A 132 19.88 -8.12 -13.02
C GLU A 132 20.08 -9.26 -13.99
N THR A 133 20.33 -10.45 -13.45
CA THR A 133 20.67 -11.62 -14.27
C THR A 133 19.47 -12.42 -14.71
N HIS A 134 18.27 -11.93 -14.47
CA HIS A 134 17.09 -12.66 -14.87
C HIS A 134 16.28 -11.84 -15.87
N THR A 135 15.45 -12.49 -16.50
CA THR A 135 14.53 -11.91 -17.45
C THR A 135 13.25 -11.47 -16.79
#